data_a729c9c84301fbe95def70b31f7f50a7
#
_entry.id   a729c9c84301fbe95def70b31f7f50a7
#
_cell.length_a   1.000
_cell.length_b   1.000
_cell.length_c   1.000
_cell.angle_alpha   90.00
_cell.angle_beta   90.00
_cell.angle_gamma   90.00
#
_symmetry.space_group_name_H-M   'P 1'
#
loop_
_entity.id
_entity.type
_entity.pdbx_description
1 polymer ?
#
loop_
_entity_poly.entity_id
_entity_poly.type
_entity_poly.pdbx_seq_one_letter_code
_entity_poly.pdbx_strand_id
1 'polypeptide(L)'
;MATYPMHVAGLDRDFPICKVTDDLYIGAFIMFGDAELTVRCAEELLKLAEGIDYDYLFTAEAKSIPLIHEMARQSGAKKYFIARKGPKVYMPAPISVEDK
;
A
#
# COMPACT_ATOMS: atom_id res chain seq x y z
N MET A 1 -15.71 -3.67 -20.46
CA MET A 1 -14.27 -3.62 -20.04
C MET A 1 -13.86 -5.00 -19.54
N ALA A 2 -12.72 -5.48 -20.01
CA ALA A 2 -12.19 -6.75 -19.51
C ALA A 2 -11.66 -6.58 -18.09
N THR A 3 -11.92 -7.58 -17.25
CA THR A 3 -11.47 -7.58 -15.86
C THR A 3 -10.78 -8.89 -15.54
N TYR A 4 -9.97 -8.85 -14.50
CA TYR A 4 -9.31 -10.01 -13.93
C TYR A 4 -9.87 -10.26 -12.54
N PRO A 5 -10.60 -11.37 -12.34
CA PRO A 5 -11.11 -11.69 -11.00
C PRO A 5 -10.00 -12.17 -10.10
N MET A 6 -10.01 -11.71 -8.86
CA MET A 6 -8.99 -12.05 -7.90
C MET A 6 -9.58 -12.20 -6.51
N HIS A 7 -9.16 -13.23 -5.80
CA HIS A 7 -9.51 -13.42 -4.40
C HIS A 7 -8.33 -12.96 -3.55
N VAL A 8 -8.51 -11.91 -2.79
CA VAL A 8 -7.43 -11.30 -2.01
C VAL A 8 -7.94 -10.87 -0.64
N ALA A 9 -7.20 -11.23 0.40
CA ALA A 9 -7.52 -10.92 1.79
C ALA A 9 -8.95 -11.32 2.19
N GLY A 10 -9.44 -12.43 1.65
CA GLY A 10 -10.79 -12.94 1.92
C GLY A 10 -11.89 -12.26 1.13
N LEU A 11 -11.57 -11.39 0.21
CA LEU A 11 -12.53 -10.65 -0.60
C LEU A 11 -12.35 -10.96 -2.08
N ASP A 12 -13.46 -10.95 -2.82
CA ASP A 12 -13.45 -11.09 -4.27
C ASP A 12 -13.51 -9.72 -4.92
N ARG A 13 -12.63 -9.48 -5.87
CA ARG A 13 -12.56 -8.23 -6.62
C ARG A 13 -12.28 -8.50 -8.08
N ASP A 14 -12.86 -7.68 -8.95
CA ASP A 14 -12.60 -7.70 -10.38
C ASP A 14 -11.77 -6.46 -10.72
N PHE A 15 -10.49 -6.67 -11.02
CA PHE A 15 -9.59 -5.57 -11.34
C PHE A 15 -9.54 -5.35 -12.85
N PRO A 16 -9.42 -4.08 -13.29
CA PRO A 16 -9.40 -3.79 -14.72
C PRO A 16 -8.12 -4.32 -15.35
N ILE A 17 -8.26 -4.81 -16.57
CA ILE A 17 -7.12 -5.19 -17.41
C ILE A 17 -6.76 -3.96 -18.23
N CYS A 18 -5.55 -3.47 -18.05
CA CYS A 18 -5.07 -2.25 -18.68
C CYS A 18 -3.96 -2.55 -19.67
N LYS A 19 -4.06 -1.94 -20.85
CA LYS A 19 -3.03 -2.02 -21.86
C LYS A 19 -1.87 -1.10 -21.51
N VAL A 20 -0.67 -1.66 -21.44
CA VAL A 20 0.55 -0.92 -21.17
C VAL A 20 1.32 -0.67 -22.45
N THR A 21 1.51 -1.73 -23.25
CA THR A 21 2.08 -1.66 -24.60
C THR A 21 1.25 -2.52 -25.52
N ASP A 22 1.57 -2.56 -26.83
CA ASP A 22 0.84 -3.40 -27.77
C ASP A 22 0.90 -4.89 -27.40
N ASP A 23 1.96 -5.30 -26.72
CA ASP A 23 2.19 -6.70 -26.34
C ASP A 23 1.99 -6.98 -24.85
N LEU A 24 1.67 -5.96 -24.05
CA LEU A 24 1.59 -6.12 -22.60
C LEU A 24 0.30 -5.54 -22.04
N TYR A 25 -0.47 -6.39 -21.37
CA TYR A 25 -1.63 -6.01 -20.58
C TYR A 25 -1.39 -6.42 -19.14
N ILE A 26 -1.88 -5.64 -18.22
CA ILE A 26 -1.78 -5.94 -16.79
C ILE A 26 -3.16 -5.91 -16.15
N GLY A 27 -3.37 -6.76 -15.14
CA GLY A 27 -4.47 -6.62 -14.21
C GLY A 27 -4.07 -5.60 -13.16
N ALA A 28 -4.67 -4.42 -13.19
CA ALA A 28 -4.30 -3.35 -12.28
C ALA A 28 -4.89 -3.59 -10.90
N PHE A 29 -4.04 -3.82 -9.90
CA PHE A 29 -4.47 -3.96 -8.51
C PHE A 29 -4.75 -2.57 -7.95
N ILE A 30 -6.01 -2.29 -7.70
CA ILE A 30 -6.46 -0.98 -7.21
C ILE A 30 -7.06 -1.12 -5.83
N MET A 31 -6.44 -0.47 -4.86
CA MET A 31 -6.91 -0.44 -3.48
C MET A 31 -7.48 0.94 -3.08
N PHE A 32 -7.06 2.00 -3.75
CA PHE A 32 -7.53 3.35 -3.45
C PHE A 32 -9.06 3.42 -3.57
N GLY A 33 -9.69 3.98 -2.54
CA GLY A 33 -11.13 4.11 -2.50
C GLY A 33 -11.87 2.87 -2.02
N ASP A 34 -11.17 1.76 -1.86
CA ASP A 34 -11.76 0.50 -1.37
C ASP A 34 -11.39 0.31 0.10
N ALA A 35 -12.20 0.86 0.98
CA ALA A 35 -11.94 0.82 2.42
C ALA A 35 -11.95 -0.61 2.96
N GLU A 36 -12.89 -1.43 2.52
CA GLU A 36 -12.99 -2.81 2.96
C GLU A 36 -11.73 -3.61 2.59
N LEU A 37 -11.30 -3.47 1.34
CA LEU A 37 -10.08 -4.15 0.87
C LEU A 37 -8.86 -3.67 1.64
N THR A 38 -8.76 -2.36 1.91
CA THR A 38 -7.65 -1.80 2.68
C THR A 38 -7.59 -2.38 4.09
N VAL A 39 -8.72 -2.44 4.78
CA VAL A 39 -8.80 -3.02 6.13
C VAL A 39 -8.37 -4.49 6.13
N ARG A 40 -8.90 -5.26 5.19
CA ARG A 40 -8.60 -6.69 5.12
C ARG A 40 -7.16 -6.97 4.74
N CYS A 41 -6.60 -6.21 3.79
CA CYS A 41 -5.19 -6.34 3.44
C CYS A 41 -4.28 -6.00 4.61
N ALA A 42 -4.61 -4.96 5.37
CA ALA A 42 -3.85 -4.59 6.57
C ALA A 42 -3.86 -5.72 7.60
N GLU A 43 -5.03 -6.32 7.86
CA GLU A 43 -5.14 -7.46 8.77
C GLU A 43 -4.23 -8.61 8.33
N GLU A 44 -4.27 -8.98 7.06
CA GLU A 44 -3.49 -10.10 6.55
C GLU A 44 -1.98 -9.81 6.59
N LEU A 45 -1.56 -8.59 6.26
CA LEU A 45 -0.16 -8.22 6.33
C LEU A 45 0.36 -8.22 7.76
N LEU A 46 -0.45 -7.76 8.72
CA LEU A 46 -0.06 -7.81 10.13
C LEU A 46 0.07 -9.25 10.63
N LYS A 47 -0.77 -10.16 10.17
CA LYS A 47 -0.62 -11.59 10.48
C LYS A 47 0.69 -12.15 9.94
N LEU A 48 1.07 -11.77 8.73
CA LEU A 48 2.34 -12.19 8.14
C LEU A 48 3.53 -11.62 8.88
N ALA A 49 3.37 -10.47 9.53
CA ALA A 49 4.42 -9.82 10.31
C ALA A 49 4.51 -10.33 11.75
N GLU A 50 3.62 -11.21 12.18
CA GLU A 50 3.68 -11.79 13.53
C GLU A 50 5.01 -12.52 13.73
N GLY A 51 5.63 -12.27 14.87
CA GLY A 51 6.93 -12.85 15.19
C GLY A 51 8.12 -12.13 14.58
N ILE A 52 7.88 -11.11 13.75
CA ILE A 52 8.94 -10.24 13.23
C ILE A 52 9.10 -9.08 14.20
N ASP A 53 10.32 -8.89 14.68
CA ASP A 53 10.64 -7.79 15.57
C ASP A 53 10.99 -6.56 14.72
N TYR A 54 10.11 -5.57 14.72
CA TYR A 54 10.33 -4.31 13.99
C TYR A 54 9.92 -3.13 14.86
N ASP A 55 10.55 -1.99 14.62
CA ASP A 55 10.29 -0.77 15.40
C ASP A 55 9.26 0.13 14.74
N TYR A 56 9.24 0.18 13.42
CA TYR A 56 8.41 1.14 12.69
C TYR A 56 7.77 0.52 11.46
N LEU A 57 6.61 1.10 11.10
CA LEU A 57 5.99 0.87 9.81
C LEU A 57 6.44 1.98 8.85
N PHE A 58 6.78 1.61 7.64
CA PHE A 58 7.34 2.51 6.66
C PHE A 58 6.86 2.14 5.26
N THR A 59 6.52 3.13 4.46
CA THR A 59 6.15 2.92 3.07
C THR A 59 6.57 4.09 2.19
N ALA A 60 6.67 3.83 0.89
CA ALA A 60 6.84 4.89 -0.09
C ALA A 60 5.48 5.42 -0.52
N GLU A 61 5.42 6.72 -0.90
CA GLU A 61 4.18 7.26 -1.45
C GLU A 61 3.88 6.63 -2.82
N ALA A 62 2.61 6.55 -3.31
CA ALA A 62 1.50 7.16 -2.61
C ALA A 62 0.38 6.16 -2.34
N LYS A 63 0.24 5.12 -3.16
CA LYS A 63 -0.93 4.23 -3.13
C LYS A 63 -1.03 3.41 -1.86
N SER A 64 0.08 3.17 -1.18
CA SER A 64 0.12 2.38 0.04
C SER A 64 -0.11 3.21 1.32
N ILE A 65 -0.30 4.54 1.20
CA ILE A 65 -0.53 5.38 2.38
C ILE A 65 -1.79 4.94 3.16
N PRO A 66 -2.95 4.73 2.53
CA PRO A 66 -4.10 4.23 3.28
C PRO A 66 -3.84 2.88 3.96
N LEU A 67 -3.10 2.01 3.29
CA LEU A 67 -2.78 0.69 3.84
C LEU A 67 -1.92 0.80 5.09
N ILE A 68 -0.86 1.61 5.05
CA ILE A 68 0.02 1.74 6.21
C ILE A 68 -0.67 2.44 7.37
N HIS A 69 -1.55 3.39 7.09
CA HIS A 69 -2.37 4.03 8.13
C HIS A 69 -3.24 2.98 8.83
N GLU A 70 -3.89 2.13 8.06
CA GLU A 70 -4.75 1.08 8.62
C GLU A 70 -3.94 0.05 9.40
N MET A 71 -2.75 -0.30 8.93
CA MET A 71 -1.85 -1.18 9.66
C MET A 71 -1.43 -0.56 11.01
N ALA A 72 -1.14 0.73 11.02
CA ALA A 72 -0.81 1.44 12.26
C ALA A 72 -2.00 1.42 13.22
N ARG A 73 -3.20 1.72 12.71
CA ARG A 73 -4.41 1.72 13.53
C ARG A 73 -4.67 0.35 14.16
N GLN A 74 -4.60 -0.71 13.36
CA GLN A 74 -4.88 -2.07 13.85
C GLN A 74 -3.82 -2.58 14.82
N SER A 75 -2.56 -2.23 14.59
CA SER A 75 -1.46 -2.69 15.44
C SER A 75 -1.26 -1.84 16.70
N GLY A 76 -1.95 -0.70 16.80
CA GLY A 76 -1.78 0.22 17.91
C GLY A 76 -0.56 1.12 17.79
N ALA A 77 0.11 1.15 16.65
CA ALA A 77 1.23 2.04 16.41
C ALA A 77 0.73 3.49 16.34
N LYS A 78 1.43 4.39 16.99
CA LYS A 78 1.03 5.80 17.04
C LYS A 78 1.57 6.59 15.85
N LYS A 79 2.58 6.09 15.18
CA LYS A 79 3.24 6.76 14.06
C LYS A 79 3.61 5.75 12.99
N TYR A 80 3.74 6.26 11.79
CA TYR A 80 4.33 5.54 10.67
C TYR A 80 5.08 6.53 9.79
N PHE A 81 5.94 6.04 8.91
CA PHE A 81 6.80 6.89 8.12
C PHE A 81 6.53 6.69 6.63
N ILE A 82 6.61 7.78 5.88
CA ILE A 82 6.38 7.79 4.45
C ILE A 82 7.58 8.39 3.75
N ALA A 83 8.15 7.64 2.79
CA ALA A 83 9.16 8.18 1.90
C ALA A 83 8.47 8.97 0.80
N ARG A 84 8.81 10.23 0.68
CA ARG A 84 8.27 11.14 -0.33
C ARG A 84 9.21 11.24 -1.53
N LYS A 85 8.64 11.56 -2.69
CA LYS A 85 9.43 11.76 -3.91
C LYS A 85 10.28 13.01 -3.86
N GLY A 86 9.95 13.97 -2.97
CA GLY A 86 10.70 15.17 -2.76
C GLY A 86 10.34 15.81 -1.43
N PRO A 87 11.19 16.73 -0.91
CA PRO A 87 10.91 17.39 0.35
C PRO A 87 9.63 18.22 0.27
N LYS A 88 8.90 18.28 1.38
CA LYS A 88 7.68 19.08 1.51
C LYS A 88 7.95 20.22 2.48
N VAL A 89 7.18 21.32 2.33
CA VAL A 89 7.38 22.52 3.17
C VAL A 89 7.25 22.24 4.67
N TYR A 90 6.49 21.22 5.05
CA TYR A 90 6.30 20.85 6.45
C TYR A 90 7.39 19.94 7.00
N MET A 91 8.41 19.61 6.20
CA MET A 91 9.53 18.78 6.63
C MET A 91 10.68 19.67 7.11
N PRO A 92 10.92 19.76 8.43
CA PRO A 92 11.97 20.66 8.95
C PRO A 92 13.39 20.18 8.64
N ALA A 93 13.60 18.87 8.56
CA ALA A 93 14.94 18.30 8.33
C ALA A 93 14.80 16.99 7.57
N PRO A 94 14.44 17.02 6.28
CA PRO A 94 14.26 15.80 5.52
C PRO A 94 15.59 15.09 5.27
N ILE A 95 15.54 13.77 5.29
CA ILE A 95 16.65 12.92 4.89
C ILE A 95 16.37 12.48 3.46
N SER A 96 17.31 12.69 2.56
CA SER A 96 17.16 12.36 1.15
C SER A 96 18.10 11.25 0.73
N VAL A 97 17.58 10.34 -0.08
CA VAL A 97 18.37 9.27 -0.71
C VAL A 97 18.13 9.35 -2.21
N GLU A 98 19.19 9.36 -2.96
CA GLU A 98 19.10 9.39 -4.42
C GLU A 98 18.88 7.98 -4.96
N ASP A 99 17.85 7.82 -5.76
CA ASP A 99 17.54 6.56 -6.43
C ASP A 99 18.23 6.55 -7.80
N LYS A 100 19.07 5.58 -8.03
CA LYS A 100 19.83 5.48 -9.27
C LYS A 100 19.28 4.42 -10.21
#